data_ea218add3dff6d704035e477fac46117
#
_entry.id   ea218add3dff6d704035e477fac46117
#
_cell.length_a   1.000
_cell.length_b   1.000
_cell.length_c   1.000
_cell.angle_alpha   90.00
_cell.angle_beta   90.00
_cell.angle_gamma   90.00
#
_symmetry.space_group_name_H-M   'P 1'
#
loop_
_entity.id
_entity.type
_entity.pdbx_description
1 polymer ?
#
loop_
_entity_poly.entity_id
_entity_poly.type
_entity_poly.pdbx_seq_one_letter_code
_entity_poly.pdbx_strand_id
1 'polypeptide(L)'
;MSPTATRTELSILKHLWSGNRMSAREVHDAVSTETGWSYSTTRTLLTRMEEKGLVAKADVHGVAVYAPALSRVTVLGALARELTRDVFDIKGALPASMFADSPHLTGDELAELDAILNAEGSNSKDGDEKQ
;
A
#
# COMPACT_ATOMS: atom_id res chain seq x y z
N MET A 1 -4.56 -13.53 0.54
CA MET A 1 -3.24 -13.00 0.89
C MET A 1 -3.28 -11.47 0.86
N SER A 2 -2.88 -10.86 1.95
CA SER A 2 -2.92 -9.40 2.03
C SER A 2 -1.84 -8.77 1.15
N PRO A 3 -2.20 -7.72 0.38
CA PRO A 3 -1.21 -7.02 -0.42
C PRO A 3 -0.33 -6.16 0.47
N THR A 4 0.89 -6.61 0.66
CA THR A 4 1.86 -5.87 1.47
C THR A 4 2.97 -5.35 0.58
N ALA A 5 3.37 -4.11 0.83
CA ALA A 5 4.43 -3.47 0.07
C ALA A 5 5.71 -3.46 0.89
N THR A 6 6.82 -3.73 0.21
CA THR A 6 8.12 -3.58 0.85
C THR A 6 8.46 -2.09 0.95
N ARG A 7 9.50 -1.78 1.70
CA ARG A 7 9.90 -0.39 1.87
C ARG A 7 10.26 0.28 0.54
N THR A 8 10.93 -0.46 -0.34
CA THR A 8 11.27 0.08 -1.66
C THR A 8 10.03 0.31 -2.52
N GLU A 9 9.07 -0.61 -2.42
CA GLU A 9 7.81 -0.45 -3.16
C GLU A 9 6.99 0.72 -2.63
N LEU A 10 7.04 0.96 -1.32
CA LEU A 10 6.36 2.11 -0.74
C LEU A 10 6.91 3.43 -1.27
N SER A 11 8.22 3.49 -1.51
CA SER A 11 8.81 4.71 -2.09
C SER A 11 8.18 5.05 -3.43
N ILE A 12 7.91 4.03 -4.25
CA ILE A 12 7.26 4.24 -5.53
C ILE A 12 5.78 4.60 -5.33
N LEU A 13 5.08 3.86 -4.47
CA LEU A 13 3.65 4.11 -4.24
C LEU A 13 3.39 5.51 -3.73
N LYS A 14 4.25 6.05 -2.89
CA LYS A 14 4.08 7.41 -2.37
C LYS A 14 3.99 8.42 -3.51
N HIS A 15 4.83 8.28 -4.51
CA HIS A 15 4.81 9.18 -5.66
C HIS A 15 3.58 8.97 -6.52
N LEU A 16 3.15 7.71 -6.69
CA LEU A 16 1.97 7.41 -7.48
C LEU A 16 0.70 7.95 -6.81
N TRP A 17 0.61 7.84 -5.49
CA TRP A 17 -0.55 8.39 -4.79
C TRP A 17 -0.62 9.91 -4.92
N SER A 18 0.52 10.58 -5.03
CA SER A 18 0.55 12.04 -5.22
C SER A 18 0.31 12.45 -6.66
N GLY A 19 0.88 11.69 -7.61
CA GLY A 19 0.85 12.07 -9.02
C GLY A 19 -0.14 11.31 -9.88
N ASN A 20 -0.80 10.32 -9.34
CA ASN A 20 -1.77 9.45 -10.00
C ASN A 20 -1.12 8.47 -10.97
N ARG A 21 -1.02 8.82 -12.25
CA ARG A 21 -0.44 7.92 -13.24
C ARG A 21 0.90 8.45 -13.71
N MET A 22 1.88 7.55 -13.78
CA MET A 22 3.23 7.92 -14.18
C MET A 22 3.82 6.81 -15.05
N SER A 23 4.60 7.21 -16.04
CA SER A 23 5.37 6.24 -16.81
C SER A 23 6.53 5.73 -15.96
N ALA A 24 7.17 4.64 -16.42
CA ALA A 24 8.33 4.10 -15.70
C ALA A 24 9.43 5.14 -15.56
N ARG A 25 9.63 5.95 -16.61
CA ARG A 25 10.65 7.01 -16.57
C ARG A 25 10.29 8.07 -15.55
N GLU A 26 9.03 8.47 -15.50
CA GLU A 26 8.60 9.48 -14.54
C GLU A 26 8.73 8.97 -13.11
N VAL A 27 8.39 7.70 -12.89
CA VAL A 27 8.56 7.08 -11.58
C VAL A 27 10.04 7.09 -11.20
N HIS A 28 10.90 6.68 -12.13
CA HIS A 28 12.33 6.65 -11.86
C HIS A 28 12.87 8.03 -11.52
N ASP A 29 12.47 9.06 -12.29
CA ASP A 29 12.93 10.41 -12.02
C ASP A 29 12.49 10.89 -10.64
N ALA A 30 11.32 10.48 -10.20
CA ALA A 30 10.80 10.87 -8.89
C ALA A 30 11.55 10.20 -7.74
N VAL A 31 11.93 8.92 -7.89
CA VAL A 31 12.54 8.18 -6.79
C VAL A 31 14.06 8.17 -6.82
N SER A 32 14.68 8.48 -7.96
CA SER A 32 16.12 8.33 -8.10
C SER A 32 16.91 9.27 -7.19
N THR A 33 16.37 10.43 -6.90
CA THR A 33 17.04 11.39 -6.01
C THR A 33 17.09 10.88 -4.57
N GLU A 34 16.09 10.09 -4.19
CA GLU A 34 16.01 9.57 -2.82
C GLU A 34 16.77 8.26 -2.67
N THR A 35 16.71 7.42 -3.69
CA THR A 35 17.15 6.04 -3.57
C THR A 35 18.47 5.75 -4.25
N GLY A 36 18.77 6.47 -5.32
CA GLY A 36 20.00 6.27 -6.07
C GLY A 36 20.02 5.00 -6.91
N TRP A 37 18.93 4.23 -6.98
CA TRP A 37 18.95 3.00 -7.76
C TRP A 37 18.79 3.29 -9.26
N SER A 38 19.12 2.29 -10.09
CA SER A 38 19.11 2.45 -11.54
C SER A 38 17.70 2.38 -12.11
N TYR A 39 17.57 2.83 -13.36
CA TYR A 39 16.30 2.71 -14.08
C TYR A 39 15.87 1.25 -14.22
N SER A 40 16.82 0.38 -14.43
CA SER A 40 16.56 -1.06 -14.51
C SER A 40 15.92 -1.58 -13.22
N THR A 41 16.42 -1.12 -12.08
CA THR A 41 15.83 -1.48 -10.79
C THR A 41 14.41 -0.98 -10.67
N THR A 42 14.16 0.27 -11.09
CA THR A 42 12.81 0.82 -11.06
C THR A 42 11.85 -0.02 -11.89
N ARG A 43 12.27 -0.41 -13.09
CA ARG A 43 11.41 -1.22 -13.97
C ARG A 43 11.13 -2.59 -13.37
N THR A 44 12.13 -3.22 -12.77
CA THR A 44 11.95 -4.51 -12.13
C THR A 44 10.97 -4.42 -10.97
N LEU A 45 11.09 -3.35 -10.18
CA LEU A 45 10.17 -3.14 -9.06
C LEU A 45 8.75 -2.91 -9.55
N LEU A 46 8.57 -2.12 -10.60
CA LEU A 46 7.24 -1.87 -11.15
C LEU A 46 6.59 -3.15 -11.67
N THR A 47 7.36 -4.00 -12.34
CA THR A 47 6.84 -5.28 -12.82
C THR A 47 6.40 -6.15 -11.65
N ARG A 48 7.23 -6.21 -10.61
CA ARG A 48 6.91 -7.00 -9.42
C ARG A 48 5.67 -6.45 -8.71
N MET A 49 5.57 -5.13 -8.63
CA MET A 49 4.41 -4.50 -7.99
C MET A 49 3.12 -4.76 -8.77
N GLU A 50 3.22 -4.79 -10.10
CA GLU A 50 2.06 -5.14 -10.90
C GLU A 50 1.61 -6.57 -10.63
N GLU A 51 2.55 -7.48 -10.55
CA GLU A 51 2.26 -8.89 -10.25
C GLU A 51 1.62 -9.06 -8.87
N LYS A 52 2.02 -8.23 -7.92
CA LYS A 52 1.48 -8.27 -6.56
C LYS A 52 0.14 -7.56 -6.44
N GLY A 53 -0.29 -6.86 -7.47
CA GLY A 53 -1.55 -6.12 -7.42
C GLY A 53 -1.45 -4.76 -6.74
N LEU A 54 -0.25 -4.23 -6.57
CA LEU A 54 -0.05 -2.93 -5.96
C LEU A 54 -0.23 -1.78 -6.94
N VAL A 55 0.08 -2.02 -8.21
CA VAL A 55 -0.09 -1.03 -9.26
C VAL A 55 -0.80 -1.66 -10.43
N ALA A 56 -1.46 -0.83 -11.23
CA ALA A 56 -2.11 -1.22 -12.47
C ALA A 56 -1.39 -0.55 -13.62
N LYS A 57 -1.12 -1.31 -14.67
CA LYS A 57 -0.42 -0.82 -15.85
C LYS A 57 -1.42 -0.60 -16.98
N ALA A 58 -1.30 0.51 -17.65
CA ALA A 58 -2.13 0.84 -18.81
C ALA A 58 -1.27 1.41 -19.91
N ASP A 59 -1.75 1.29 -21.14
CA ASP A 59 -1.06 1.85 -22.30
C ASP A 59 -1.75 3.15 -22.69
N VAL A 60 -1.00 4.25 -22.71
CA VAL A 60 -1.50 5.55 -23.10
C VAL A 60 -0.63 6.05 -24.25
N HIS A 61 -1.18 6.06 -25.45
CA HIS A 61 -0.48 6.51 -26.65
C HIS A 61 0.84 5.77 -26.86
N GLY A 62 0.83 4.45 -26.62
CA GLY A 62 2.01 3.62 -26.82
C GLY A 62 3.00 3.63 -25.68
N VAL A 63 2.69 4.34 -24.60
CA VAL A 63 3.57 4.41 -23.42
C VAL A 63 2.90 3.72 -22.26
N ALA A 64 3.62 2.83 -21.60
CA ALA A 64 3.10 2.18 -20.41
C ALA A 64 3.11 3.16 -19.24
N VAL A 65 1.95 3.31 -18.59
CA VAL A 65 1.83 4.14 -17.41
C VAL A 65 1.32 3.27 -16.25
N TYR A 66 1.72 3.63 -15.06
CA TYR A 66 1.38 2.89 -13.84
C TYR A 66 0.58 3.78 -12.91
N ALA A 67 -0.46 3.20 -12.31
CA ALA A 67 -1.29 3.89 -11.34
C ALA A 67 -1.39 3.03 -10.09
N PRO A 68 -1.61 3.63 -8.91
CA PRO A 68 -1.79 2.81 -7.72
C PRO A 68 -3.09 2.02 -7.85
N ALA A 69 -3.00 0.71 -7.62
CA ALA A 69 -4.18 -0.16 -7.68
C ALA A 69 -4.91 -0.20 -6.33
N LEU A 70 -4.23 0.20 -5.26
CA LEU A 70 -4.77 0.20 -3.91
C LEU A 70 -4.59 1.58 -3.30
N SER A 71 -5.53 1.98 -2.45
CA SER A 71 -5.41 3.26 -1.76
C SER A 71 -4.31 3.17 -0.70
N ARG A 72 -3.79 4.34 -0.31
CA ARG A 72 -2.76 4.36 0.73
C ARG A 72 -3.29 3.83 2.05
N VAL A 73 -4.57 4.00 2.33
CA VAL A 73 -5.17 3.50 3.56
C VAL A 73 -5.25 1.97 3.55
N THR A 74 -5.58 1.37 2.40
CA THR A 74 -5.60 -0.08 2.25
C THR A 74 -4.23 -0.67 2.52
N VAL A 75 -3.18 -0.05 1.94
CA VAL A 75 -1.82 -0.53 2.14
C VAL A 75 -1.38 -0.33 3.59
N LEU A 76 -1.70 0.82 4.17
CA LEU A 76 -1.38 1.09 5.57
C LEU A 76 -2.01 0.06 6.49
N GLY A 77 -3.29 -0.25 6.26
CA GLY A 77 -3.99 -1.23 7.10
C GLY A 77 -3.36 -2.61 7.04
N ALA A 78 -2.98 -3.05 5.83
CA ALA A 78 -2.34 -4.34 5.67
C ALA A 78 -0.99 -4.40 6.37
N LEU A 79 -0.20 -3.32 6.25
CA LEU A 79 1.11 -3.26 6.90
C LEU A 79 0.97 -3.20 8.42
N ALA A 80 0.01 -2.45 8.93
CA ALA A 80 -0.20 -2.33 10.36
C ALA A 80 -0.55 -3.68 10.97
N ARG A 81 -1.44 -4.44 10.30
CA ARG A 81 -1.80 -5.77 10.78
C ARG A 81 -0.62 -6.73 10.75
N GLU A 82 0.14 -6.68 9.68
CA GLU A 82 1.30 -7.54 9.55
C GLU A 82 2.33 -7.23 10.64
N LEU A 83 2.55 -5.95 10.90
CA LEU A 83 3.51 -5.52 11.90
C LEU A 83 3.10 -5.99 13.30
N THR A 84 1.83 -5.83 13.65
CA THR A 84 1.38 -6.25 14.97
C THR A 84 1.44 -7.75 15.13
N ARG A 85 1.14 -8.48 14.07
CA ARG A 85 1.22 -9.94 14.12
C ARG A 85 2.65 -10.42 14.25
N ASP A 86 3.54 -9.84 13.44
CA ASP A 86 4.89 -10.36 13.32
C ASP A 86 5.84 -9.82 14.39
N VAL A 87 5.63 -8.58 14.82
CA VAL A 87 6.54 -7.96 15.79
C VAL A 87 6.05 -8.10 17.21
N PHE A 88 4.75 -7.89 17.44
CA PHE A 88 4.19 -7.85 18.76
C PHE A 88 3.34 -9.06 19.10
N ASP A 89 3.10 -9.93 18.15
CA ASP A 89 2.26 -11.12 18.33
C ASP A 89 0.88 -10.77 18.87
N ILE A 90 0.37 -9.61 18.46
CA ILE A 90 -0.96 -9.16 18.84
C ILE A 90 -1.97 -9.68 17.85
N LYS A 91 -3.00 -10.33 18.33
CA LYS A 91 -4.10 -10.84 17.51
C LYS A 91 -5.31 -9.97 17.74
N GLY A 92 -6.00 -9.64 16.68
CA GLY A 92 -7.19 -8.83 16.75
C GLY A 92 -7.00 -7.48 16.09
N ALA A 93 -8.06 -6.68 16.13
CA ALA A 93 -8.07 -5.40 15.43
C ALA A 93 -7.29 -4.33 16.17
N LEU A 94 -6.56 -3.52 15.40
CA LEU A 94 -5.93 -2.32 15.94
C LEU A 94 -6.95 -1.19 15.91
N PRO A 95 -6.99 -0.34 16.94
CA PRO A 95 -7.87 0.82 16.87
C PRO A 95 -7.30 1.88 15.92
N ALA A 96 -8.14 2.38 15.02
CA ALA A 96 -7.73 3.44 14.11
C ALA A 96 -7.34 4.71 14.87
N SER A 97 -7.80 4.84 16.12
CA SER A 97 -7.44 5.99 16.95
C SER A 97 -5.95 6.13 17.15
N MET A 98 -5.18 5.07 16.97
CA MET A 98 -3.72 5.15 17.04
C MET A 98 -3.16 6.10 15.97
N PHE A 99 -3.92 6.36 14.93
CA PHE A 99 -3.47 7.21 13.82
C PHE A 99 -4.21 8.56 13.80
N ALA A 100 -5.04 8.82 14.82
CA ALA A 100 -5.95 9.98 14.79
C ALA A 100 -5.20 11.31 14.80
N ASP A 101 -4.03 11.35 15.39
CA ASP A 101 -3.25 12.58 15.47
C ASP A 101 -2.39 12.86 14.25
N SER A 102 -2.43 11.99 13.26
CA SER A 102 -1.61 12.17 12.07
C SER A 102 -2.19 13.30 11.21
N PRO A 103 -1.37 14.31 10.88
CA PRO A 103 -1.84 15.38 9.99
C PRO A 103 -1.99 14.93 8.54
N HIS A 104 -1.56 13.71 8.23
CA HIS A 104 -1.56 13.20 6.86
C HIS A 104 -2.75 12.31 6.57
N LEU A 105 -3.58 12.01 7.58
CA LEU A 105 -4.80 11.24 7.40
C LEU A 105 -6.01 12.15 7.53
N THR A 106 -6.88 12.11 6.53
CA THR A 106 -8.15 12.83 6.60
C THR A 106 -9.12 12.04 7.47
N GLY A 107 -10.22 12.70 7.87
CA GLY A 107 -11.26 12.01 8.62
C GLY A 107 -11.85 10.83 7.87
N ASP A 108 -12.03 10.99 6.55
CA ASP A 108 -12.55 9.90 5.72
C ASP A 108 -11.58 8.74 5.65
N GLU A 109 -10.29 9.03 5.54
CA GLU A 109 -9.28 7.99 5.51
C GLU A 109 -9.17 7.26 6.84
N LEU A 110 -9.33 7.98 7.92
CA LEU A 110 -9.31 7.37 9.25
C LEU A 110 -10.49 6.42 9.42
N ALA A 111 -11.66 6.82 8.95
CA ALA A 111 -12.85 5.96 9.00
C ALA A 111 -12.67 4.72 8.14
N GLU A 112 -12.07 4.89 6.96
CA GLU A 112 -11.79 3.77 6.07
C GLU A 112 -10.80 2.80 6.72
N LEU A 113 -9.76 3.33 7.36
CA LEU A 113 -8.78 2.51 8.06
C LEU A 113 -9.44 1.73 9.20
N ASP A 114 -10.31 2.39 9.94
CA ASP A 114 -11.03 1.73 11.04
C ASP A 114 -11.85 0.56 10.52
N ALA A 115 -12.53 0.75 9.38
CA ALA A 115 -13.33 -0.31 8.78
C ALA A 115 -12.46 -1.50 8.37
N ILE A 116 -11.29 -1.22 7.80
CA ILE A 116 -10.36 -2.27 7.39
C ILE A 116 -9.89 -3.08 8.59
N LEU A 117 -9.48 -2.41 9.64
CA LEU A 117 -8.94 -3.08 10.83
C LEU A 117 -10.03 -3.87 11.56
N ASN A 118 -11.23 -3.31 11.64
CA ASN A 118 -12.35 -3.98 12.30
C ASN A 118 -12.87 -5.17 11.50
N ALA A 119 -12.93 -5.04 10.18
CA ALA A 119 -13.41 -6.12 9.33
C ALA A 119 -12.53 -7.36 9.49
N GLU A 120 -11.23 -7.15 9.61
CA GLU A 120 -10.30 -8.26 9.79
C GLU A 120 -10.53 -8.96 11.13
N GLY A 121 -10.76 -8.18 12.18
CA GLY A 121 -11.09 -8.74 13.48
C GLY A 121 -12.39 -9.52 13.46
N SER A 122 -13.40 -8.99 12.78
CA SER A 122 -14.69 -9.64 12.65
C SER A 122 -14.58 -10.96 11.90
N ASN A 123 -13.80 -10.96 10.83
CA ASN A 123 -13.61 -12.18 10.05
C ASN A 123 -12.97 -13.28 10.85
N SER A 124 -12.04 -12.94 11.72
CA SER A 124 -11.41 -13.93 12.57
C SER A 124 -12.42 -14.56 13.52
N LYS A 125 -13.30 -13.75 14.09
CA LYS A 125 -14.32 -14.25 14.97
C LYS A 125 -15.31 -15.15 14.25
N ASP A 126 -15.73 -14.73 13.07
CA ASP A 126 -16.68 -15.50 12.29
C ASP A 126 -16.12 -16.87 11.96
N GLY A 127 -14.85 -16.95 11.65
CA GLY A 127 -14.20 -18.22 11.39
C GLY A 127 -14.26 -19.15 12.58
N ASP A 128 -14.03 -18.61 13.75
CA ASP A 128 -14.06 -19.40 14.96
C ASP A 128 -15.48 -19.92 15.27
N GLU A 129 -16.47 -19.08 15.03
CA GLU A 129 -17.85 -19.45 15.33
C GLU A 129 -18.38 -20.56 14.46
N LYS A 130 -17.87 -20.67 13.26
CA LYS A 130 -18.34 -21.70 12.34
C LYS A 130 -17.86 -23.10 12.69
N GLN A 131 -17.01 -23.20 13.64
CA GLN A 131 -16.52 -24.48 14.10
C GLN A 131 -17.47 -25.08 15.12
#